data_a8108c01d5f0bbdadff12c589f1e343c
#
_entry.id   a8108c01d5f0bbdadff12c589f1e343c
#
_cell.length_a   1.000
_cell.length_b   1.000
_cell.length_c   1.000
_cell.angle_alpha   90.00
_cell.angle_beta   90.00
_cell.angle_gamma   90.00
#
_symmetry.space_group_name_H-M   'P 1'
#
loop_
_entity.id
_entity.type
_entity.pdbx_description
1 polymer ?
#
loop_
_entity_poly.entity_id
_entity_poly.type
_entity_poly.pdbx_seq_one_letter_code
_entity_poly.pdbx_strand_id
1 'polypeptide(L)'
;MIVLLMGVSGSGKTTIGICLAERMGWTFADADDYFPRLLKQKMASGVALTDDDRWPWLRLLNRLLRKWDREQTNGVLACSALKEIYHDVLKSGIATRLEFVFLDGPKELIAERLAERKHEYMNPKLLDSQLATLETPDDAFRIVNDRPPEKIVDQIVAKLHLETAEQIAAQRGSDLMGHPLFDLSGKSAVVVGGTSGIGLAMAVGLAEAGANVVASSRRQEQVDDAASLIEGRGRKSLRLTSDVADRATLQRLLDETVKAWGKVDILINCAGKIKRAPTVDFPEDVWNDIMDTNVNGTLRACQIFGKHMLANGYGRIINIASLNTFVSLKEVTAYACSKAAVGALTRSLAVEWSAQGVTVNAIAPGVFRTALNAELLDKSERGKELRMRTPMNRFGKTEETVGAAIYLASDASSFVTGEILVVDGGFLASGVNQ
;
A
#
# COMPACT_ATOMS: atom_id res chain seq x y z
N MET A 1 -11.84 -16.43 3.02
CA MET A 1 -12.41 -17.23 4.13
C MET A 1 -13.92 -17.05 4.16
N ILE A 2 -14.67 -18.11 4.48
CA ILE A 2 -16.13 -18.06 4.60
C ILE A 2 -16.53 -18.65 5.95
N VAL A 3 -17.41 -17.97 6.69
CA VAL A 3 -17.98 -18.47 7.94
C VAL A 3 -19.46 -18.78 7.71
N LEU A 4 -19.89 -20.01 7.99
CA LEU A 4 -21.28 -20.42 7.93
C LEU A 4 -21.82 -20.55 9.35
N LEU A 5 -22.74 -19.65 9.73
CA LEU A 5 -23.43 -19.70 11.01
C LEU A 5 -24.64 -20.62 10.89
N MET A 6 -24.63 -21.72 11.63
CA MET A 6 -25.72 -22.70 11.63
C MET A 6 -26.44 -22.80 12.96
N GLY A 7 -27.61 -23.42 12.96
CA GLY A 7 -28.45 -23.62 14.14
C GLY A 7 -29.94 -23.48 13.82
N VAL A 8 -30.77 -23.82 14.78
CA VAL A 8 -32.23 -23.76 14.63
C VAL A 8 -32.73 -22.32 14.48
N SER A 9 -33.97 -22.14 14.04
CA SER A 9 -34.59 -20.81 14.00
C SER A 9 -34.66 -20.22 15.41
N GLY A 10 -34.38 -18.91 15.52
CA GLY A 10 -34.30 -18.24 16.84
C GLY A 10 -32.93 -18.36 17.51
N SER A 11 -31.98 -19.14 16.99
CA SER A 11 -30.64 -19.26 17.57
C SER A 11 -29.77 -17.99 17.42
N GLY A 12 -30.21 -16.96 16.66
CA GLY A 12 -29.50 -15.67 16.52
C GLY A 12 -28.57 -15.55 15.32
N LYS A 13 -28.60 -16.49 14.37
CA LYS A 13 -27.71 -16.53 13.17
C LYS A 13 -27.61 -15.20 12.43
N THR A 14 -28.75 -14.61 12.09
CA THR A 14 -28.81 -13.34 11.35
C THR A 14 -28.16 -12.20 12.13
N THR A 15 -28.50 -12.05 13.42
CA THR A 15 -27.97 -10.98 14.30
C THR A 15 -26.46 -11.12 14.48
N ILE A 16 -25.99 -12.32 14.83
CA ILE A 16 -24.56 -12.61 14.99
C ILE A 16 -23.83 -12.49 13.66
N GLY A 17 -24.46 -12.93 12.56
CA GLY A 17 -23.86 -12.86 11.22
C GLY A 17 -23.64 -11.43 10.72
N ILE A 18 -24.62 -10.56 10.93
CA ILE A 18 -24.50 -9.13 10.61
C ILE A 18 -23.37 -8.50 11.46
N CYS A 19 -23.41 -8.71 12.79
CA CYS A 19 -22.42 -8.16 13.71
C CYS A 19 -20.98 -8.66 13.38
N LEU A 20 -20.82 -9.93 13.03
CA LEU A 20 -19.53 -10.49 12.61
C LEU A 20 -19.06 -9.88 11.28
N ALA A 21 -19.96 -9.80 10.30
CA ALA A 21 -19.64 -9.25 8.98
C ALA A 21 -19.26 -7.76 9.07
N GLU A 22 -20.00 -6.95 9.81
CA GLU A 22 -19.69 -5.54 10.05
C GLU A 22 -18.32 -5.36 10.72
N ARG A 23 -18.06 -6.11 11.79
CA ARG A 23 -16.79 -6.06 12.51
C ARG A 23 -15.58 -6.42 11.64
N MET A 24 -15.77 -7.41 10.74
CA MET A 24 -14.70 -7.91 9.87
C MET A 24 -14.59 -7.15 8.54
N GLY A 25 -15.57 -6.31 8.21
CA GLY A 25 -15.67 -5.70 6.88
C GLY A 25 -15.97 -6.74 5.78
N TRP A 26 -16.72 -7.82 6.10
CA TRP A 26 -17.04 -8.93 5.21
C TRP A 26 -18.44 -8.81 4.61
N THR A 27 -18.67 -9.55 3.53
CA THR A 27 -20.02 -9.65 2.96
C THR A 27 -20.90 -10.54 3.84
N PHE A 28 -22.17 -10.13 4.07
CA PHE A 28 -23.19 -10.92 4.75
C PHE A 28 -24.27 -11.40 3.78
N ALA A 29 -24.72 -12.63 3.97
CA ALA A 29 -25.91 -13.15 3.33
C ALA A 29 -26.75 -13.98 4.33
N ASP A 30 -28.08 -13.82 4.27
CA ASP A 30 -29.01 -14.69 4.95
C ASP A 30 -29.58 -15.70 3.93
N ALA A 31 -29.50 -16.98 4.25
CA ALA A 31 -29.99 -18.05 3.41
C ALA A 31 -31.50 -17.93 3.15
N ASP A 32 -32.25 -17.31 4.07
CA ASP A 32 -33.70 -17.11 3.94
C ASP A 32 -34.03 -16.10 2.82
N ASP A 33 -33.13 -15.21 2.45
CA ASP A 33 -33.30 -14.29 1.30
C ASP A 33 -33.29 -15.03 -0.04
N TYR A 34 -32.58 -16.15 -0.09
CA TYR A 34 -32.46 -17.02 -1.27
C TYR A 34 -33.51 -18.12 -1.33
N PHE A 35 -34.45 -18.11 -0.39
CA PHE A 35 -35.42 -19.18 -0.28
C PHE A 35 -36.52 -19.04 -1.35
N PRO A 36 -36.81 -20.09 -2.15
CA PRO A 36 -37.84 -20.04 -3.19
C PRO A 36 -39.21 -19.66 -2.63
N ARG A 37 -39.91 -18.75 -3.31
CA ARG A 37 -41.22 -18.22 -2.84
C ARG A 37 -42.24 -19.32 -2.59
N LEU A 38 -42.24 -20.36 -3.41
CA LEU A 38 -43.16 -21.51 -3.24
C LEU A 38 -42.92 -22.28 -1.94
N LEU A 39 -41.64 -22.42 -1.55
CA LEU A 39 -41.27 -23.10 -0.30
C LEU A 39 -41.59 -22.22 0.93
N LYS A 40 -41.48 -20.90 0.83
CA LYS A 40 -41.92 -19.96 1.86
C LYS A 40 -43.45 -20.13 2.12
N GLN A 41 -44.24 -20.24 1.06
CA GLN A 41 -45.69 -20.48 1.17
C GLN A 41 -46.02 -21.83 1.83
N LYS A 42 -45.27 -22.90 1.46
CA LYS A 42 -45.42 -24.23 2.06
C LYS A 42 -45.13 -24.21 3.57
N MET A 43 -44.07 -23.52 4.00
CA MET A 43 -43.77 -23.35 5.44
C MET A 43 -44.79 -22.50 6.16
N ALA A 44 -45.29 -21.42 5.57
CA ALA A 44 -46.31 -20.56 6.14
C ALA A 44 -47.65 -21.32 6.39
N SER A 45 -47.96 -22.33 5.55
CA SER A 45 -49.11 -23.22 5.75
C SER A 45 -48.89 -24.30 6.82
N GLY A 46 -47.71 -24.29 7.51
CA GLY A 46 -47.39 -25.23 8.59
C GLY A 46 -46.91 -26.61 8.12
N VAL A 47 -46.60 -26.74 6.84
CA VAL A 47 -46.09 -28.00 6.24
C VAL A 47 -44.57 -28.03 6.32
N ALA A 48 -44.01 -29.05 6.97
CA ALA A 48 -42.56 -29.26 7.03
C ALA A 48 -42.00 -29.55 5.64
N LEU A 49 -40.80 -28.97 5.33
CA LEU A 49 -40.10 -29.22 4.08
C LEU A 49 -39.41 -30.57 4.12
N THR A 50 -39.48 -31.28 3.01
CA THR A 50 -38.69 -32.51 2.78
C THR A 50 -37.27 -32.13 2.32
N ASP A 51 -36.38 -33.13 2.28
CA ASP A 51 -35.01 -32.93 1.75
C ASP A 51 -35.06 -32.57 0.24
N ASP A 52 -35.97 -33.15 -0.50
CA ASP A 52 -36.17 -32.84 -1.95
C ASP A 52 -36.59 -31.37 -2.15
N ASP A 53 -37.37 -30.80 -1.27
CA ASP A 53 -37.73 -29.38 -1.28
C ASP A 53 -36.46 -28.49 -1.10
N ARG A 54 -35.48 -28.95 -0.31
CA ARG A 54 -34.31 -28.15 0.07
C ARG A 54 -33.16 -28.22 -0.92
N TRP A 55 -33.02 -29.29 -1.70
CA TRP A 55 -31.91 -29.47 -2.64
C TRP A 55 -31.71 -28.31 -3.63
N PRO A 56 -32.75 -27.77 -4.29
CA PRO A 56 -32.59 -26.65 -5.20
C PRO A 56 -32.05 -25.38 -4.48
N TRP A 57 -32.53 -25.14 -3.27
CA TRP A 57 -32.10 -24.02 -2.45
C TRP A 57 -30.65 -24.18 -1.95
N LEU A 58 -30.26 -25.33 -1.43
CA LEU A 58 -28.87 -25.62 -1.01
C LEU A 58 -27.89 -25.49 -2.17
N ARG A 59 -28.26 -25.94 -3.38
CA ARG A 59 -27.45 -25.74 -4.59
C ARG A 59 -27.33 -24.27 -4.98
N LEU A 60 -28.33 -23.45 -4.74
CA LEU A 60 -28.27 -22.00 -4.95
C LEU A 60 -27.29 -21.35 -3.98
N LEU A 61 -27.36 -21.73 -2.69
CA LEU A 61 -26.40 -21.25 -1.66
C LEU A 61 -24.97 -21.71 -1.98
N ASN A 62 -24.76 -22.94 -2.36
CA ASN A 62 -23.45 -23.43 -2.81
C ASN A 62 -22.90 -22.60 -3.98
N ARG A 63 -23.75 -22.22 -4.98
CA ARG A 63 -23.34 -21.33 -6.07
C ARG A 63 -22.91 -19.96 -5.56
N LEU A 64 -23.57 -19.41 -4.56
CA LEU A 64 -23.19 -18.17 -3.89
C LEU A 64 -21.81 -18.30 -3.20
N LEU A 65 -21.60 -19.36 -2.42
CA LEU A 65 -20.35 -19.63 -1.74
C LEU A 65 -19.20 -19.85 -2.72
N ARG A 66 -19.43 -20.60 -3.82
CA ARG A 66 -18.45 -20.77 -4.90
C ARG A 66 -18.17 -19.48 -5.67
N LYS A 67 -19.11 -18.55 -5.74
CA LYS A 67 -18.87 -17.21 -6.29
C LYS A 67 -17.91 -16.45 -5.35
N TRP A 68 -18.17 -16.43 -4.05
CA TRP A 68 -17.26 -15.80 -3.08
C TRP A 68 -15.86 -16.42 -3.10
N ASP A 69 -15.77 -17.75 -3.20
CA ASP A 69 -14.50 -18.46 -3.31
C ASP A 69 -13.69 -18.02 -4.53
N ARG A 70 -14.31 -17.99 -5.73
CA ARG A 70 -13.65 -17.53 -6.96
C ARG A 70 -13.23 -16.06 -6.94
N GLU A 71 -14.07 -15.22 -6.34
CA GLU A 71 -13.82 -13.78 -6.21
C GLU A 71 -12.90 -13.44 -5.02
N GLN A 72 -12.42 -14.45 -4.28
CA GLN A 72 -11.64 -14.31 -3.06
C GLN A 72 -12.30 -13.39 -2.03
N THR A 73 -13.64 -13.38 -2.01
CA THR A 73 -14.44 -12.57 -1.10
C THR A 73 -14.60 -13.28 0.22
N ASN A 74 -14.27 -12.60 1.31
CA ASN A 74 -14.60 -13.08 2.65
C ASN A 74 -16.09 -12.82 2.95
N GLY A 75 -16.75 -13.80 3.55
CA GLY A 75 -18.20 -13.66 3.80
C GLY A 75 -18.71 -14.48 4.96
N VAL A 76 -19.89 -14.07 5.45
CA VAL A 76 -20.66 -14.76 6.49
C VAL A 76 -22.00 -15.16 5.89
N LEU A 77 -22.32 -16.47 5.94
CA LEU A 77 -23.63 -16.99 5.54
C LEU A 77 -24.39 -17.46 6.79
N ALA A 78 -25.54 -16.88 7.07
CA ALA A 78 -26.50 -17.41 8.05
C ALA A 78 -27.37 -18.47 7.37
N CYS A 79 -27.30 -19.74 7.81
CA CYS A 79 -28.08 -20.83 7.23
C CYS A 79 -28.41 -21.87 8.30
N SER A 80 -29.64 -22.38 8.34
CA SER A 80 -30.01 -23.40 9.34
C SER A 80 -29.19 -24.69 9.20
N ALA A 81 -28.96 -25.18 7.98
CA ALA A 81 -28.10 -26.32 7.64
C ALA A 81 -28.14 -27.49 8.65
N LEU A 82 -29.36 -27.97 8.94
CA LEU A 82 -29.62 -28.84 10.11
C LEU A 82 -29.11 -30.28 9.96
N LYS A 83 -28.72 -30.74 8.78
CA LYS A 83 -28.24 -32.10 8.54
C LYS A 83 -26.84 -32.11 7.94
N GLU A 84 -26.07 -33.13 8.25
CA GLU A 84 -24.71 -33.34 7.73
C GLU A 84 -24.68 -33.36 6.20
N ILE A 85 -25.60 -34.03 5.57
CA ILE A 85 -25.76 -34.11 4.10
C ILE A 85 -25.95 -32.72 3.45
N TYR A 86 -26.44 -31.72 4.18
CA TYR A 86 -26.54 -30.34 3.70
C TYR A 86 -25.18 -29.63 3.74
N HIS A 87 -24.35 -29.96 4.75
CA HIS A 87 -22.99 -29.43 4.88
C HIS A 87 -22.12 -29.89 3.69
N ASP A 88 -22.23 -31.14 3.28
CA ASP A 88 -21.52 -31.70 2.12
C ASP A 88 -21.86 -30.92 0.83
N VAL A 89 -23.16 -30.64 0.63
CA VAL A 89 -23.58 -29.85 -0.53
C VAL A 89 -23.02 -28.44 -0.47
N LEU A 90 -23.05 -27.78 0.71
CA LEU A 90 -22.55 -26.44 0.87
C LEU A 90 -21.03 -26.35 0.74
N LYS A 91 -20.27 -27.34 1.20
CA LYS A 91 -18.81 -27.44 1.06
C LYS A 91 -18.35 -27.76 -0.38
N SER A 92 -19.20 -28.37 -1.18
CA SER A 92 -18.83 -28.93 -2.48
C SER A 92 -18.21 -27.90 -3.43
N GLY A 93 -16.98 -28.16 -3.88
CA GLY A 93 -16.26 -27.35 -4.86
C GLY A 93 -15.79 -26.00 -4.37
N ILE A 94 -15.63 -25.83 -3.05
CA ILE A 94 -15.05 -24.65 -2.41
C ILE A 94 -13.62 -24.99 -1.99
N ALA A 95 -12.64 -24.20 -2.43
CA ALA A 95 -11.23 -24.37 -2.13
C ALA A 95 -10.79 -23.50 -0.92
N THR A 96 -11.43 -22.37 -0.72
CA THR A 96 -11.20 -21.46 0.43
C THR A 96 -11.60 -22.13 1.73
N ARG A 97 -10.96 -21.70 2.83
CA ARG A 97 -11.33 -22.13 4.18
C ARG A 97 -12.80 -21.76 4.49
N LEU A 98 -13.65 -22.78 4.64
CA LEU A 98 -15.05 -22.68 5.03
C LEU A 98 -15.22 -23.26 6.44
N GLU A 99 -15.61 -22.42 7.39
CA GLU A 99 -15.78 -22.80 8.80
C GLU A 99 -17.24 -22.81 9.19
N PHE A 100 -17.67 -23.87 9.88
CA PHE A 100 -19.00 -23.99 10.45
C PHE A 100 -18.99 -23.56 11.90
N VAL A 101 -19.85 -22.61 12.23
CA VAL A 101 -20.09 -22.16 13.60
C VAL A 101 -21.51 -22.50 13.99
N PHE A 102 -21.67 -23.41 14.92
CA PHE A 102 -22.96 -23.83 15.44
C PHE A 102 -23.38 -22.93 16.61
N LEU A 103 -24.43 -22.14 16.39
CA LEU A 103 -25.05 -21.32 17.42
C LEU A 103 -26.07 -22.15 18.16
N ASP A 104 -25.68 -22.61 19.33
CA ASP A 104 -26.52 -23.37 20.26
C ASP A 104 -27.16 -22.46 21.32
N GLY A 105 -28.12 -22.98 22.06
CA GLY A 105 -28.71 -22.26 23.17
C GLY A 105 -29.80 -23.10 23.88
N PRO A 106 -30.14 -22.75 25.15
CA PRO A 106 -31.26 -23.37 25.85
C PRO A 106 -32.55 -23.24 25.04
N LYS A 107 -33.33 -24.33 24.97
CA LYS A 107 -34.56 -24.38 24.20
C LYS A 107 -35.53 -23.26 24.65
N GLU A 108 -35.58 -22.99 25.94
CA GLU A 108 -36.40 -21.96 26.54
C GLU A 108 -36.04 -20.56 26.00
N LEU A 109 -34.79 -20.24 25.96
CA LEU A 109 -34.26 -18.96 25.43
C LEU A 109 -34.58 -18.80 23.94
N ILE A 110 -34.40 -19.88 23.16
CA ILE A 110 -34.70 -19.88 21.71
C ILE A 110 -36.21 -19.70 21.49
N ALA A 111 -37.06 -20.35 22.29
CA ALA A 111 -38.51 -20.23 22.21
C ALA A 111 -38.98 -18.80 22.58
N GLU A 112 -38.38 -18.18 23.62
CA GLU A 112 -38.65 -16.80 24.02
C GLU A 112 -38.29 -15.83 22.87
N ARG A 113 -37.12 -15.95 22.30
CA ARG A 113 -36.67 -15.13 21.16
C ARG A 113 -37.56 -15.31 19.91
N LEU A 114 -38.11 -16.51 19.69
CA LEU A 114 -39.04 -16.75 18.60
C LEU A 114 -40.38 -16.09 18.85
N ALA A 115 -40.87 -16.07 20.12
CA ALA A 115 -42.13 -15.46 20.50
C ALA A 115 -42.11 -13.92 20.36
N GLU A 116 -40.95 -13.28 20.64
CA GLU A 116 -40.78 -11.83 20.51
C GLU A 116 -40.67 -11.34 19.05
N ARG A 117 -40.29 -12.22 18.11
CA ARG A 117 -40.18 -11.89 16.70
C ARG A 117 -41.51 -12.00 15.96
N LYS A 118 -42.00 -10.91 15.40
CA LYS A 118 -43.07 -10.91 14.41
C LYS A 118 -42.54 -11.44 13.06
N HIS A 119 -42.25 -12.73 12.97
CA HIS A 119 -41.88 -13.35 11.69
C HIS A 119 -43.12 -13.82 10.91
N GLU A 120 -43.25 -13.39 9.67
CA GLU A 120 -44.33 -13.70 8.75
C GLU A 120 -44.47 -15.19 8.42
N TYR A 121 -43.45 -16.05 8.72
CA TYR A 121 -43.38 -17.41 8.16
C TYR A 121 -43.00 -18.51 9.17
N MET A 122 -42.88 -18.25 10.48
CA MET A 122 -42.39 -19.25 11.42
C MET A 122 -43.43 -19.56 12.53
N ASN A 123 -43.90 -20.81 12.50
CA ASN A 123 -44.76 -21.34 13.56
C ASN A 123 -43.87 -21.90 14.71
N PRO A 124 -44.07 -21.55 15.98
CA PRO A 124 -43.33 -22.08 17.13
C PRO A 124 -43.29 -23.62 17.19
N LYS A 125 -44.33 -24.30 16.66
CA LYS A 125 -44.38 -25.77 16.56
C LYS A 125 -43.28 -26.38 15.68
N LEU A 126 -42.60 -25.59 14.84
CA LEU A 126 -41.52 -26.07 14.02
C LEU A 126 -40.15 -26.16 14.76
N LEU A 127 -40.02 -25.53 15.93
CA LEU A 127 -38.78 -25.59 16.71
C LEU A 127 -38.47 -27.02 17.17
N ASP A 128 -39.45 -27.73 17.70
CA ASP A 128 -39.29 -29.14 18.14
C ASP A 128 -38.85 -30.03 16.98
N SER A 129 -39.46 -29.83 15.81
CA SER A 129 -39.06 -30.56 14.59
C SER A 129 -37.64 -30.24 14.12
N GLN A 130 -37.22 -28.97 14.25
CA GLN A 130 -35.86 -28.59 13.88
C GLN A 130 -34.81 -29.14 14.86
N LEU A 131 -35.10 -29.11 16.17
CA LEU A 131 -34.25 -29.71 17.19
C LEU A 131 -34.12 -31.22 17.02
N ALA A 132 -35.21 -31.91 16.65
CA ALA A 132 -35.18 -33.35 16.37
C ALA A 132 -34.45 -33.73 15.09
N THR A 133 -34.30 -32.76 14.16
CA THR A 133 -33.62 -32.98 12.86
C THR A 133 -32.16 -32.51 12.89
N LEU A 134 -31.75 -31.77 13.91
CA LEU A 134 -30.44 -31.15 14.01
C LEU A 134 -29.35 -32.21 14.19
N GLU A 135 -28.44 -32.28 13.22
CA GLU A 135 -27.21 -33.02 13.27
C GLU A 135 -26.06 -32.01 13.42
N THR A 136 -25.33 -32.07 14.54
CA THR A 136 -24.21 -31.14 14.76
C THR A 136 -22.95 -31.73 14.12
N PRO A 137 -22.27 -31.03 13.20
CA PRO A 137 -21.02 -31.51 12.61
C PRO A 137 -19.95 -31.64 13.71
N ASP A 138 -19.15 -32.71 13.64
CA ASP A 138 -18.05 -32.95 14.58
C ASP A 138 -16.95 -31.85 14.48
N ASP A 139 -16.80 -31.25 13.30
CA ASP A 139 -15.83 -30.19 13.00
C ASP A 139 -16.36 -28.76 13.20
N ALA A 140 -17.63 -28.58 13.59
CA ALA A 140 -18.20 -27.25 13.81
C ALA A 140 -17.79 -26.65 15.17
N PHE A 141 -17.42 -25.37 15.14
CA PHE A 141 -17.23 -24.63 16.38
C PHE A 141 -18.56 -24.36 17.05
N ARG A 142 -18.86 -25.08 18.13
CA ARG A 142 -20.09 -24.90 18.94
C ARG A 142 -19.92 -23.74 19.91
N ILE A 143 -20.90 -22.83 19.92
CA ILE A 143 -20.96 -21.67 20.81
C ILE A 143 -22.37 -21.49 21.36
N VAL A 144 -22.48 -21.32 22.69
CA VAL A 144 -23.77 -21.06 23.35
C VAL A 144 -24.12 -19.58 23.24
N ASN A 145 -25.21 -19.27 22.56
CA ASN A 145 -25.68 -17.91 22.35
C ASN A 145 -26.57 -17.43 23.50
N ASP A 146 -25.98 -17.30 24.71
CA ASP A 146 -26.58 -16.84 25.94
C ASP A 146 -26.15 -15.43 26.39
N ARG A 147 -25.39 -14.72 25.52
CA ARG A 147 -24.74 -13.44 25.81
C ARG A 147 -25.06 -12.40 24.74
N PRO A 148 -24.70 -11.12 24.97
CA PRO A 148 -24.80 -10.08 23.93
C PRO A 148 -24.06 -10.46 22.64
N PRO A 149 -24.57 -10.07 21.46
CA PRO A 149 -24.00 -10.43 20.16
C PRO A 149 -22.51 -10.16 20.03
N GLU A 150 -22.03 -9.03 20.56
CA GLU A 150 -20.62 -8.62 20.49
C GLU A 150 -19.71 -9.64 21.21
N LYS A 151 -20.18 -10.23 22.32
CA LYS A 151 -19.41 -11.23 23.08
C LYS A 151 -19.35 -12.58 22.36
N ILE A 152 -20.39 -12.93 21.63
CA ILE A 152 -20.42 -14.12 20.78
C ILE A 152 -19.45 -13.91 19.60
N VAL A 153 -19.48 -12.74 18.99
CA VAL A 153 -18.54 -12.37 17.91
C VAL A 153 -17.09 -12.38 18.41
N ASP A 154 -16.80 -11.87 19.63
CA ASP A 154 -15.46 -11.96 20.25
C ASP A 154 -14.95 -13.40 20.29
N GLN A 155 -15.81 -14.36 20.70
CA GLN A 155 -15.45 -15.77 20.79
C GLN A 155 -15.20 -16.39 19.40
N ILE A 156 -16.04 -16.05 18.40
CA ILE A 156 -15.86 -16.52 17.01
C ILE A 156 -14.54 -16.00 16.44
N VAL A 157 -14.26 -14.71 16.58
CA VAL A 157 -13.04 -14.06 16.12
C VAL A 157 -11.80 -14.71 16.74
N ALA A 158 -11.81 -14.90 18.08
CA ALA A 158 -10.69 -15.50 18.79
C ALA A 158 -10.48 -16.98 18.40
N LYS A 159 -11.55 -17.79 18.33
CA LYS A 159 -11.46 -19.23 18.02
C LYS A 159 -11.03 -19.51 16.58
N LEU A 160 -11.53 -18.74 15.64
CA LEU A 160 -11.19 -18.90 14.24
C LEU A 160 -9.91 -18.14 13.83
N HIS A 161 -9.28 -17.43 14.77
CA HIS A 161 -8.11 -16.57 14.54
C HIS A 161 -8.36 -15.57 13.40
N LEU A 162 -9.53 -14.89 13.45
CA LEU A 162 -9.89 -13.90 12.45
C LEU A 162 -9.19 -12.59 12.77
N GLU A 163 -8.63 -11.97 11.74
CA GLU A 163 -8.01 -10.65 11.84
C GLU A 163 -8.94 -9.60 11.22
N THR A 164 -9.20 -8.52 11.93
CA THR A 164 -9.97 -7.39 11.41
C THR A 164 -9.20 -6.69 10.29
N ALA A 165 -9.91 -5.94 9.44
CA ALA A 165 -9.27 -5.14 8.40
C ALA A 165 -8.22 -4.17 8.99
N GLU A 166 -8.43 -3.65 10.20
CA GLU A 166 -7.47 -2.82 10.93
C GLU A 166 -6.27 -3.62 11.43
N GLN A 167 -6.47 -4.82 11.94
CA GLN A 167 -5.40 -5.73 12.35
C GLN A 167 -4.60 -6.23 11.15
N ILE A 168 -5.27 -6.57 10.05
CA ILE A 168 -4.62 -6.91 8.78
C ILE A 168 -3.87 -5.70 8.22
N ALA A 169 -4.40 -4.48 8.34
CA ALA A 169 -3.71 -3.25 7.95
C ALA A 169 -2.53 -2.92 8.88
N ALA A 170 -2.69 -3.14 10.19
CA ALA A 170 -1.61 -2.97 11.17
C ALA A 170 -0.52 -4.05 10.99
N GLN A 171 -0.90 -5.27 10.73
CA GLN A 171 0.00 -6.41 10.48
C GLN A 171 0.62 -6.33 9.08
N ARG A 172 -0.15 -5.91 8.06
CA ARG A 172 0.39 -5.50 6.76
C ARG A 172 1.21 -4.23 6.86
N GLY A 173 0.96 -3.34 7.79
CA GLY A 173 1.84 -2.22 8.15
C GLY A 173 3.16 -2.71 8.76
N SER A 174 3.18 -3.82 9.49
CA SER A 174 4.40 -4.48 9.99
C SER A 174 4.99 -5.50 8.99
N ASP A 175 4.18 -6.15 8.16
CA ASP A 175 4.59 -7.10 7.12
C ASP A 175 4.81 -6.44 5.74
N LEU A 176 4.31 -5.22 5.51
CA LEU A 176 4.66 -4.32 4.40
C LEU A 176 5.97 -3.58 4.63
N MET A 177 6.57 -3.69 5.78
CA MET A 177 8.01 -3.58 5.94
C MET A 177 8.61 -4.82 5.30
N GLY A 178 8.60 -4.86 3.98
CA GLY A 178 9.13 -5.93 3.15
C GLY A 178 10.46 -6.43 3.68
N HIS A 179 11.02 -7.42 3.07
CA HIS A 179 12.30 -8.04 3.43
C HIS A 179 13.20 -7.10 4.27
N PRO A 180 13.73 -7.51 5.43
CA PRO A 180 14.44 -6.65 6.42
C PRO A 180 15.52 -5.75 5.81
N LEU A 181 16.07 -6.15 4.66
CA LEU A 181 17.06 -5.35 3.93
C LEU A 181 16.52 -4.01 3.40
N PHE A 182 15.21 -3.84 3.25
CA PHE A 182 14.59 -2.58 2.79
C PHE A 182 14.09 -1.70 3.92
N ASP A 183 14.19 -2.17 5.17
CA ASP A 183 13.76 -1.41 6.35
C ASP A 183 14.70 -0.23 6.62
N LEU A 184 14.14 0.97 6.69
CA LEU A 184 14.84 2.20 7.03
C LEU A 184 14.58 2.68 8.45
N SER A 185 14.01 1.84 9.31
CA SER A 185 13.78 2.16 10.72
C SER A 185 15.07 2.54 11.42
N GLY A 186 15.03 3.66 12.18
CA GLY A 186 16.21 4.20 12.86
C GLY A 186 17.20 4.95 11.95
N LYS A 187 16.94 5.06 10.64
CA LYS A 187 17.73 5.89 9.72
C LYS A 187 17.23 7.34 9.72
N SER A 188 18.16 8.25 9.47
CA SER A 188 17.91 9.69 9.32
C SER A 188 18.24 10.09 7.88
N ALA A 189 17.26 10.63 7.17
CA ALA A 189 17.38 11.02 5.77
C ALA A 189 17.21 12.53 5.57
N VAL A 190 17.98 13.08 4.64
CA VAL A 190 17.81 14.45 4.16
C VAL A 190 17.59 14.41 2.65
N VAL A 191 16.50 15.05 2.20
CA VAL A 191 16.17 15.19 0.77
C VAL A 191 16.26 16.65 0.38
N VAL A 192 17.34 17.04 -0.28
CA VAL A 192 17.55 18.40 -0.80
C VAL A 192 16.78 18.54 -2.11
N GLY A 193 15.84 19.49 -2.17
CA GLY A 193 14.82 19.56 -3.23
C GLY A 193 13.65 18.60 -2.99
N GLY A 194 13.41 18.23 -1.73
CA GLY A 194 12.42 17.22 -1.29
C GLY A 194 10.99 17.72 -1.11
N THR A 195 10.65 18.94 -1.51
CA THR A 195 9.33 19.55 -1.18
C THR A 195 8.34 19.56 -2.33
N SER A 196 8.68 19.00 -3.47
CA SER A 196 7.78 18.90 -4.63
C SER A 196 8.18 17.78 -5.59
N GLY A 197 7.24 17.36 -6.45
CA GLY A 197 7.50 16.40 -7.53
C GLY A 197 8.18 15.11 -7.06
N ILE A 198 9.20 14.66 -7.81
CA ILE A 198 9.96 13.43 -7.54
C ILE A 198 10.61 13.46 -6.15
N GLY A 199 11.19 14.61 -5.75
CA GLY A 199 11.83 14.76 -4.44
C GLY A 199 10.86 14.56 -3.28
N LEU A 200 9.65 15.10 -3.37
CA LEU A 200 8.62 14.93 -2.35
C LEU A 200 8.14 13.47 -2.29
N ALA A 201 7.89 12.84 -3.45
CA ALA A 201 7.50 11.44 -3.49
C ALA A 201 8.55 10.54 -2.82
N MET A 202 9.84 10.76 -3.11
CA MET A 202 10.92 10.02 -2.46
C MET A 202 11.01 10.31 -0.96
N ALA A 203 10.86 11.58 -0.52
CA ALA A 203 10.89 11.93 0.90
C ALA A 203 9.77 11.23 1.69
N VAL A 204 8.54 11.24 1.16
CA VAL A 204 7.40 10.54 1.76
C VAL A 204 7.61 9.03 1.74
N GLY A 205 8.10 8.46 0.63
CA GLY A 205 8.37 7.03 0.51
C GLY A 205 9.47 6.53 1.46
N LEU A 206 10.53 7.31 1.71
CA LEU A 206 11.52 6.96 2.73
C LEU A 206 10.92 6.99 4.15
N ALA A 207 9.99 7.90 4.42
CA ALA A 207 9.25 7.94 5.68
C ALA A 207 8.35 6.71 5.82
N GLU A 208 7.63 6.31 4.78
CA GLU A 208 6.82 5.07 4.75
C GLU A 208 7.69 3.82 4.95
N ALA A 209 8.94 3.82 4.47
CA ALA A 209 9.91 2.76 4.70
C ALA A 209 10.59 2.81 6.09
N GLY A 210 10.25 3.75 6.95
CA GLY A 210 10.70 3.78 8.34
C GLY A 210 11.68 4.89 8.74
N ALA A 211 12.21 5.68 7.80
CA ALA A 211 13.18 6.73 8.10
C ALA A 211 12.54 7.98 8.73
N ASN A 212 13.28 8.68 9.58
CA ASN A 212 13.01 10.09 9.86
C ASN A 212 13.56 10.93 8.71
N VAL A 213 12.78 11.90 8.19
CA VAL A 213 13.13 12.57 6.94
C VAL A 213 13.03 14.08 7.07
N VAL A 214 14.07 14.80 6.65
CA VAL A 214 14.02 16.24 6.42
C VAL A 214 13.90 16.50 4.92
N ALA A 215 12.75 16.98 4.48
CA ALA A 215 12.54 17.45 3.12
C ALA A 215 12.80 18.96 3.04
N SER A 216 13.88 19.36 2.37
CA SER A 216 14.33 20.76 2.37
C SER A 216 14.28 21.39 0.97
N SER A 217 13.94 22.66 0.94
CA SER A 217 14.02 23.54 -0.23
C SER A 217 14.11 25.00 0.22
N ARG A 218 14.06 25.95 -0.72
CA ARG A 218 14.15 27.39 -0.41
C ARG A 218 12.88 27.98 0.19
N ARG A 219 11.71 27.39 -0.06
CA ARG A 219 10.40 27.95 0.31
C ARG A 219 9.89 27.30 1.60
N GLN A 220 9.72 28.13 2.66
CA GLN A 220 9.30 27.65 3.97
C GLN A 220 7.94 26.94 3.93
N GLU A 221 6.94 27.54 3.27
CA GLU A 221 5.59 26.93 3.14
C GLU A 221 5.64 25.49 2.61
N GLN A 222 6.43 25.25 1.54
CA GLN A 222 6.58 23.91 0.98
C GLN A 222 7.35 22.95 1.90
N VAL A 223 8.27 23.47 2.69
CA VAL A 223 8.99 22.69 3.72
C VAL A 223 8.00 22.28 4.82
N ASP A 224 7.12 23.19 5.24
CA ASP A 224 6.11 22.93 6.28
C ASP A 224 5.10 21.87 5.83
N ASP A 225 4.63 21.96 4.58
CA ASP A 225 3.73 20.99 3.97
C ASP A 225 4.39 19.59 3.87
N ALA A 226 5.62 19.54 3.38
CA ALA A 226 6.36 18.28 3.25
C ALA A 226 6.63 17.64 4.62
N ALA A 227 6.98 18.44 5.63
CA ALA A 227 7.16 17.96 7.00
C ALA A 227 5.86 17.38 7.58
N SER A 228 4.73 18.05 7.36
CA SER A 228 3.40 17.57 7.79
C SER A 228 3.00 16.25 7.13
N LEU A 229 3.31 16.08 5.84
CA LEU A 229 3.11 14.80 5.15
C LEU A 229 3.94 13.66 5.72
N ILE A 230 5.20 13.92 6.08
CA ILE A 230 6.10 12.94 6.70
C ILE A 230 5.64 12.60 8.13
N GLU A 231 5.26 13.61 8.91
CA GLU A 231 4.72 13.44 10.27
C GLU A 231 3.40 12.62 10.24
N GLY A 232 2.56 12.83 9.24
CA GLY A 232 1.35 12.03 8.99
C GLY A 232 1.61 10.54 8.69
N ARG A 233 2.87 10.14 8.38
CA ARG A 233 3.32 8.73 8.28
C ARG A 233 3.90 8.21 9.60
N GLY A 234 3.76 8.94 10.70
CA GLY A 234 4.28 8.55 12.00
C GLY A 234 5.80 8.68 12.13
N ARG A 235 6.46 9.48 11.26
CA ARG A 235 7.90 9.72 11.30
C ARG A 235 8.20 11.16 11.68
N LYS A 236 9.42 11.39 12.20
CA LYS A 236 9.87 12.73 12.57
C LYS A 236 10.34 13.50 11.35
N SER A 237 10.05 14.81 11.31
CA SER A 237 10.59 15.75 10.34
C SER A 237 11.08 17.02 10.99
N LEU A 238 11.89 17.80 10.29
CA LEU A 238 12.33 19.13 10.70
C LEU A 238 11.98 20.13 9.59
N ARG A 239 11.58 21.32 9.99
CA ARG A 239 11.18 22.42 9.08
C ARG A 239 12.37 23.33 8.78
N LEU A 240 13.31 22.83 7.96
CA LEU A 240 14.55 23.50 7.63
C LEU A 240 14.63 23.83 6.15
N THR A 241 14.80 25.09 5.82
CA THR A 241 15.07 25.55 4.45
C THR A 241 16.54 25.44 4.09
N SER A 242 16.85 25.21 2.81
CA SER A 242 18.19 25.27 2.27
C SER A 242 18.21 25.73 0.81
N ASP A 243 19.30 26.34 0.39
CA ASP A 243 19.62 26.62 -1.01
C ASP A 243 20.93 25.91 -1.37
N VAL A 244 20.93 25.11 -2.43
CA VAL A 244 22.11 24.39 -2.91
C VAL A 244 23.21 25.33 -3.42
N ALA A 245 22.87 26.57 -3.80
CA ALA A 245 23.82 27.61 -4.15
C ALA A 245 24.53 28.22 -2.92
N ASP A 246 23.96 28.06 -1.72
CA ASP A 246 24.50 28.59 -0.47
C ASP A 246 24.99 27.47 0.46
N ARG A 247 26.31 27.35 0.55
CA ARG A 247 26.99 26.34 1.36
C ARG A 247 26.62 26.44 2.87
N ALA A 248 26.43 27.67 3.38
CA ALA A 248 26.10 27.88 4.79
C ALA A 248 24.74 27.31 5.15
N THR A 249 23.74 27.42 4.26
CA THR A 249 22.40 26.85 4.50
C THR A 249 22.42 25.32 4.49
N LEU A 250 23.23 24.70 3.63
CA LEU A 250 23.42 23.24 3.60
C LEU A 250 24.15 22.75 4.86
N GLN A 251 25.16 23.49 5.34
CA GLN A 251 25.86 23.16 6.59
C GLN A 251 24.88 23.21 7.76
N ARG A 252 24.10 24.30 7.87
CA ARG A 252 23.06 24.43 8.91
C ARG A 252 22.02 23.29 8.85
N LEU A 253 21.63 22.88 7.64
CA LEU A 253 20.70 21.75 7.47
C LEU A 253 21.28 20.47 8.06
N LEU A 254 22.56 20.18 7.82
CA LEU A 254 23.26 19.05 8.44
C LEU A 254 23.32 19.20 9.96
N ASP A 255 23.80 20.34 10.45
CA ASP A 255 24.07 20.57 11.88
C ASP A 255 22.80 20.46 12.73
N GLU A 256 21.69 21.08 12.29
CA GLU A 256 20.41 20.99 12.98
C GLU A 256 19.80 19.58 12.92
N THR A 257 20.01 18.85 11.82
CA THR A 257 19.56 17.46 11.71
C THR A 257 20.35 16.54 12.65
N VAL A 258 21.67 16.70 12.70
CA VAL A 258 22.55 15.95 13.60
C VAL A 258 22.24 16.30 15.07
N LYS A 259 22.02 17.56 15.39
CA LYS A 259 21.60 17.98 16.73
C LYS A 259 20.29 17.33 17.17
N ALA A 260 19.33 17.19 16.27
CA ALA A 260 18.00 16.63 16.57
C ALA A 260 18.00 15.09 16.64
N TRP A 261 18.78 14.41 15.78
CA TRP A 261 18.69 12.96 15.59
C TRP A 261 20.02 12.22 15.75
N GLY A 262 21.11 12.91 16.03
CA GLY A 262 22.45 12.35 16.26
C GLY A 262 23.24 12.04 14.98
N LYS A 263 22.57 11.86 13.84
CA LYS A 263 23.23 11.45 12.58
C LYS A 263 22.39 11.77 11.35
N VAL A 264 23.05 11.72 10.18
CA VAL A 264 22.40 11.64 8.87
C VAL A 264 22.97 10.42 8.13
N ASP A 265 22.12 9.46 7.85
CA ASP A 265 22.46 8.18 7.17
C ASP A 265 22.26 8.26 5.67
N ILE A 266 21.27 9.03 5.21
CA ILE A 266 20.81 9.06 3.81
C ILE A 266 20.74 10.50 3.32
N LEU A 267 21.34 10.77 2.15
CA LEU A 267 21.22 12.03 1.43
C LEU A 267 20.64 11.79 0.04
N ILE A 268 19.54 12.47 -0.32
CA ILE A 268 19.06 12.54 -1.70
C ILE A 268 19.24 13.95 -2.24
N ASN A 269 19.99 14.10 -3.33
CA ASN A 269 20.20 15.35 -4.05
C ASN A 269 19.21 15.43 -5.22
N CYS A 270 18.06 16.07 -5.02
CA CYS A 270 16.99 16.20 -6.01
C CYS A 270 16.80 17.64 -6.53
N ALA A 271 17.49 18.62 -5.95
CA ALA A 271 17.41 20.00 -6.42
C ALA A 271 17.96 20.11 -7.87
N GLY A 272 17.25 20.81 -8.72
CA GLY A 272 17.67 21.00 -10.09
C GLY A 272 16.85 22.04 -10.85
N LYS A 273 17.45 22.59 -11.88
CA LYS A 273 16.86 23.55 -12.83
C LYS A 273 17.01 23.05 -14.24
N ILE A 274 16.07 23.42 -15.10
CA ILE A 274 16.09 23.18 -16.54
C ILE A 274 15.61 24.44 -17.26
N LYS A 275 16.23 24.75 -18.37
CA LYS A 275 15.77 25.77 -19.33
C LYS A 275 15.84 25.19 -20.73
N ARG A 276 14.80 25.42 -21.50
CA ARG A 276 14.72 25.04 -22.90
C ARG A 276 14.96 26.26 -23.79
N ALA A 277 15.98 26.21 -24.62
CA ALA A 277 16.27 27.18 -25.66
C ALA A 277 17.25 26.60 -26.73
N PRO A 278 17.24 27.10 -27.98
CA PRO A 278 18.26 26.75 -28.95
C PRO A 278 19.67 27.03 -28.42
N THR A 279 20.61 26.10 -28.61
CA THR A 279 21.93 26.22 -28.01
C THR A 279 22.72 27.41 -28.54
N VAL A 280 22.50 27.78 -29.80
CA VAL A 280 23.20 28.91 -30.46
C VAL A 280 22.91 30.24 -29.77
N ASP A 281 21.70 30.39 -29.20
CA ASP A 281 21.24 31.60 -28.52
C ASP A 281 21.11 31.40 -27.00
N PHE A 282 21.71 30.34 -26.46
CA PHE A 282 21.51 30.02 -25.02
C PHE A 282 22.29 31.01 -24.16
N PRO A 283 21.63 31.77 -23.25
CA PRO A 283 22.27 32.75 -22.40
C PRO A 283 23.30 32.14 -21.45
N GLU A 284 24.49 32.73 -21.38
CA GLU A 284 25.59 32.20 -20.55
C GLU A 284 25.29 32.28 -19.05
N ASP A 285 24.59 33.32 -18.59
CA ASP A 285 24.16 33.47 -17.21
C ASP A 285 23.20 32.37 -16.80
N VAL A 286 22.26 31.98 -17.67
CA VAL A 286 21.33 30.86 -17.46
C VAL A 286 22.06 29.53 -17.46
N TRP A 287 23.06 29.37 -18.35
CA TRP A 287 23.94 28.21 -18.33
C TRP A 287 24.63 28.06 -16.98
N ASN A 288 25.26 29.13 -16.51
CA ASN A 288 25.99 29.16 -15.25
C ASN A 288 25.08 28.89 -14.05
N ASP A 289 23.86 29.43 -14.04
CA ASP A 289 22.86 29.18 -13.00
C ASP A 289 22.41 27.70 -12.96
N ILE A 290 22.25 27.07 -14.13
CA ILE A 290 21.93 25.64 -14.22
C ILE A 290 23.09 24.79 -13.73
N MET A 291 24.33 25.10 -14.16
CA MET A 291 25.51 24.37 -13.72
C MET A 291 25.79 24.54 -12.23
N ASP A 292 25.61 25.76 -11.71
CA ASP A 292 25.79 26.00 -10.28
C ASP A 292 24.74 25.27 -9.42
N THR A 293 23.46 25.27 -9.84
CA THR A 293 22.42 24.54 -9.11
C THR A 293 22.58 23.02 -9.22
N ASN A 294 22.72 22.49 -10.45
CA ASN A 294 22.62 21.06 -10.70
C ASN A 294 23.92 20.32 -10.38
N VAL A 295 25.08 20.92 -10.68
CA VAL A 295 26.40 20.28 -10.51
C VAL A 295 27.07 20.72 -9.21
N ASN A 296 27.34 22.04 -9.08
CA ASN A 296 28.03 22.55 -7.91
C ASN A 296 27.20 22.39 -6.65
N GLY A 297 25.88 22.57 -6.73
CA GLY A 297 24.96 22.36 -5.62
C GLY A 297 24.94 20.91 -5.14
N THR A 298 24.92 19.95 -6.07
CA THR A 298 25.07 18.51 -5.76
C THR A 298 26.40 18.22 -5.12
N LEU A 299 27.51 18.76 -5.67
CA LEU A 299 28.84 18.60 -5.11
C LEU A 299 28.95 19.17 -3.68
N ARG A 300 28.43 20.41 -3.44
CA ARG A 300 28.42 21.04 -2.12
C ARG A 300 27.70 20.16 -1.09
N ALA A 301 26.51 19.66 -1.43
CA ALA A 301 25.77 18.77 -0.54
C ALA A 301 26.53 17.45 -0.30
N CYS A 302 27.06 16.81 -1.34
CA CYS A 302 27.86 15.60 -1.20
C CYS A 302 29.08 15.84 -0.29
N GLN A 303 29.80 16.96 -0.44
CA GLN A 303 30.96 17.27 0.42
C GLN A 303 30.60 17.47 1.89
N ILE A 304 29.51 18.21 2.17
CA ILE A 304 29.07 18.53 3.52
C ILE A 304 28.59 17.27 4.24
N PHE A 305 27.61 16.59 3.64
CA PHE A 305 27.00 15.38 4.22
C PHE A 305 27.96 14.19 4.15
N GLY A 306 28.72 14.05 3.05
CA GLY A 306 29.72 12.99 2.89
C GLY A 306 30.82 13.04 3.93
N LYS A 307 31.31 14.23 4.31
CA LYS A 307 32.28 14.38 5.41
C LYS A 307 31.74 13.82 6.72
N HIS A 308 30.47 14.09 7.04
CA HIS A 308 29.81 13.53 8.23
C HIS A 308 29.66 12.01 8.13
N MET A 309 29.19 11.50 6.98
CA MET A 309 29.01 10.07 6.76
C MET A 309 30.31 9.27 6.79
N LEU A 310 31.37 9.80 6.20
CA LEU A 310 32.71 9.20 6.25
C LEU A 310 33.26 9.12 7.68
N ALA A 311 33.07 10.17 8.50
CA ALA A 311 33.47 10.18 9.91
C ALA A 311 32.69 9.12 10.74
N ASN A 312 31.48 8.77 10.33
CA ASN A 312 30.64 7.75 11.00
C ASN A 312 30.78 6.35 10.38
N GLY A 313 31.54 6.18 9.30
CA GLY A 313 31.71 4.88 8.62
C GLY A 313 30.45 4.33 7.95
N TYR A 314 29.42 5.19 7.72
CA TYR A 314 28.17 4.79 7.06
C TYR A 314 27.53 5.98 6.33
N GLY A 315 27.05 5.72 5.12
CA GLY A 315 26.27 6.69 4.35
C GLY A 315 25.68 6.11 3.07
N ARG A 316 24.54 6.65 2.68
CA ARG A 316 23.84 6.37 1.42
C ARG A 316 23.56 7.69 0.71
N ILE A 317 24.28 7.98 -0.36
CA ILE A 317 24.07 9.19 -1.16
C ILE A 317 23.42 8.81 -2.48
N ILE A 318 22.31 9.46 -2.80
CA ILE A 318 21.54 9.23 -4.02
C ILE A 318 21.41 10.56 -4.77
N ASN A 319 22.05 10.66 -5.92
CA ASN A 319 21.95 11.83 -6.78
C ASN A 319 20.83 11.65 -7.80
N ILE A 320 20.08 12.68 -8.12
CA ILE A 320 19.10 12.61 -9.19
C ILE A 320 19.73 13.06 -10.50
N ALA A 321 20.06 12.07 -11.32
CA ALA A 321 20.51 12.20 -12.69
C ALA A 321 19.31 12.45 -13.64
N SER A 322 19.34 11.93 -14.86
CA SER A 322 18.26 12.05 -15.86
C SER A 322 18.53 11.08 -17.02
N LEU A 323 17.53 10.87 -17.89
CA LEU A 323 17.76 10.35 -19.25
C LEU A 323 18.89 11.09 -19.95
N ASN A 324 18.99 12.40 -19.72
CA ASN A 324 20.02 13.26 -20.31
C ASN A 324 21.45 12.97 -19.81
N THR A 325 21.63 12.05 -18.89
CA THR A 325 22.94 11.48 -18.55
C THR A 325 23.47 10.56 -19.68
N PHE A 326 22.58 9.96 -20.45
CA PHE A 326 22.87 8.95 -21.45
C PHE A 326 22.57 9.41 -22.88
N VAL A 327 21.47 10.16 -23.05
CA VAL A 327 20.98 10.66 -24.35
C VAL A 327 20.67 12.14 -24.27
N SER A 328 20.70 12.82 -25.40
CA SER A 328 20.36 14.24 -25.46
C SER A 328 18.93 14.45 -25.98
N LEU A 329 18.21 15.36 -25.36
CA LEU A 329 16.94 15.87 -25.87
C LEU A 329 17.19 17.26 -26.47
N LYS A 330 16.42 17.59 -27.52
CA LYS A 330 16.55 18.87 -28.26
C LYS A 330 16.33 20.07 -27.31
N GLU A 331 17.20 21.11 -27.45
CA GLU A 331 17.04 22.41 -26.78
C GLU A 331 17.24 22.42 -25.25
N VAL A 332 17.85 21.40 -24.65
CA VAL A 332 18.13 21.33 -23.20
C VAL A 332 19.60 21.09 -22.92
N THR A 333 20.50 21.66 -23.70
CA THR A 333 21.94 21.39 -23.68
C THR A 333 22.57 21.60 -22.31
N ALA A 334 22.32 22.75 -21.66
CA ALA A 334 22.89 23.03 -20.32
C ALA A 334 22.44 21.99 -19.29
N TYR A 335 21.16 21.58 -19.34
CA TYR A 335 20.62 20.55 -18.48
C TYR A 335 21.26 19.18 -18.76
N ALA A 336 21.38 18.81 -20.03
CA ALA A 336 21.99 17.53 -20.42
C ALA A 336 23.46 17.46 -19.93
N CYS A 337 24.27 18.51 -20.18
CA CYS A 337 25.65 18.61 -19.68
C CYS A 337 25.69 18.51 -18.14
N SER A 338 24.78 19.19 -17.43
CA SER A 338 24.73 19.13 -15.97
C SER A 338 24.40 17.73 -15.45
N LYS A 339 23.49 17.00 -16.10
CA LYS A 339 23.12 15.64 -15.67
C LYS A 339 24.14 14.59 -16.03
N ALA A 340 24.87 14.77 -17.15
CA ALA A 340 26.05 13.97 -17.46
C ALA A 340 27.17 14.17 -16.42
N ALA A 341 27.40 15.43 -16.00
CA ALA A 341 28.35 15.75 -14.93
C ALA A 341 27.95 15.13 -13.58
N VAL A 342 26.69 15.14 -13.20
CA VAL A 342 26.18 14.46 -11.99
C VAL A 342 26.44 12.96 -12.06
N GLY A 343 26.26 12.33 -13.22
CA GLY A 343 26.59 10.91 -13.40
C GLY A 343 28.09 10.63 -13.23
N ALA A 344 28.98 11.49 -13.76
CA ALA A 344 30.43 11.38 -13.57
C ALA A 344 30.82 11.61 -12.09
N LEU A 345 30.24 12.63 -11.43
CA LEU A 345 30.45 12.92 -10.02
C LEU A 345 30.04 11.72 -9.13
N THR A 346 28.91 11.10 -9.41
CA THR A 346 28.43 9.91 -8.69
C THR A 346 29.48 8.79 -8.72
N ARG A 347 30.02 8.45 -9.89
CA ARG A 347 31.04 7.41 -10.02
C ARG A 347 32.36 7.78 -9.32
N SER A 348 32.79 9.04 -9.42
CA SER A 348 34.03 9.50 -8.78
C SER A 348 33.95 9.38 -7.26
N LEU A 349 32.85 9.88 -6.66
CA LEU A 349 32.67 9.81 -5.21
C LEU A 349 32.46 8.37 -4.72
N ALA A 350 31.81 7.52 -5.50
CA ALA A 350 31.69 6.10 -5.20
C ALA A 350 33.03 5.40 -5.07
N VAL A 351 33.96 5.66 -6.00
CA VAL A 351 35.30 5.08 -5.96
C VAL A 351 36.12 5.58 -4.77
N GLU A 352 35.98 6.88 -4.42
CA GLU A 352 36.73 7.46 -3.32
C GLU A 352 36.22 7.05 -1.93
N TRP A 353 34.91 6.84 -1.77
CA TRP A 353 34.28 6.78 -0.44
C TRP A 353 33.78 5.39 -0.04
N SER A 354 33.66 4.44 -0.98
CA SER A 354 33.05 3.12 -0.70
C SER A 354 33.82 2.31 0.33
N ALA A 355 35.17 2.35 0.31
CA ALA A 355 36.01 1.65 1.29
C ALA A 355 35.81 2.16 2.74
N GLN A 356 35.21 3.34 2.90
CA GLN A 356 34.90 3.95 4.20
C GLN A 356 33.41 3.84 4.58
N GLY A 357 32.66 2.93 3.92
CA GLY A 357 31.26 2.60 4.26
C GLY A 357 30.21 3.54 3.64
N VAL A 358 30.61 4.45 2.73
CA VAL A 358 29.68 5.37 2.07
C VAL A 358 29.44 4.95 0.62
N THR A 359 28.21 4.58 0.26
CA THR A 359 27.85 4.32 -1.13
C THR A 359 27.29 5.58 -1.80
N VAL A 360 27.65 5.80 -3.05
CA VAL A 360 27.16 6.93 -3.85
C VAL A 360 26.59 6.40 -5.16
N ASN A 361 25.28 6.56 -5.33
CA ASN A 361 24.55 6.10 -6.50
C ASN A 361 23.70 7.24 -7.09
N ALA A 362 23.11 7.00 -8.25
CA ALA A 362 22.17 7.93 -8.84
C ALA A 362 20.90 7.21 -9.32
N ILE A 363 19.80 7.95 -9.36
CA ILE A 363 18.59 7.55 -10.09
C ILE A 363 18.53 8.44 -11.34
N ALA A 364 18.28 7.84 -12.50
CA ALA A 364 18.06 8.54 -13.75
C ALA A 364 16.56 8.40 -14.14
N PRO A 365 15.72 9.36 -13.75
CA PRO A 365 14.31 9.34 -14.11
C PRO A 365 14.12 9.56 -15.62
N GLY A 366 13.12 8.88 -16.18
CA GLY A 366 12.56 9.14 -17.49
C GLY A 366 11.70 10.41 -17.50
N VAL A 367 10.65 10.38 -18.29
CA VAL A 367 9.69 11.48 -18.35
C VAL A 367 8.59 11.24 -17.34
N PHE A 368 8.63 12.00 -16.25
CA PHE A 368 7.64 11.97 -15.16
C PHE A 368 6.73 13.20 -15.25
N ARG A 369 5.42 12.96 -15.16
CA ARG A 369 4.45 14.05 -15.16
C ARG A 369 4.40 14.70 -13.78
N THR A 370 4.73 15.97 -13.70
CA THR A 370 4.67 16.80 -12.49
C THR A 370 3.79 18.04 -12.76
N ALA A 371 3.39 18.74 -11.72
CA ALA A 371 2.65 19.99 -11.87
C ALA A 371 3.38 21.03 -12.77
N LEU A 372 4.73 21.01 -12.73
CA LEU A 372 5.57 21.96 -13.49
C LEU A 372 5.60 21.70 -15.02
N ASN A 373 5.38 20.46 -15.45
CA ASN A 373 5.53 20.08 -16.86
C ASN A 373 4.24 19.49 -17.49
N ALA A 374 3.15 19.40 -16.71
CA ALA A 374 1.91 18.78 -17.15
C ALA A 374 1.37 19.38 -18.46
N GLU A 375 1.34 20.71 -18.59
CA GLU A 375 0.83 21.37 -19.80
C GLU A 375 1.70 21.04 -21.02
N LEU A 376 3.03 21.07 -20.89
CA LEU A 376 3.96 20.69 -21.95
C LEU A 376 3.74 19.23 -22.38
N LEU A 377 3.61 18.32 -21.42
CA LEU A 377 3.50 16.90 -21.71
C LEU A 377 2.14 16.52 -22.30
N ASP A 378 1.07 17.13 -21.79
CA ASP A 378 -0.29 16.75 -22.18
C ASP A 378 -0.73 17.39 -23.50
N LYS A 379 -0.22 18.61 -23.84
CA LYS A 379 -0.76 19.42 -24.93
C LYS A 379 0.20 19.65 -26.12
N SER A 380 1.45 19.22 -26.05
CA SER A 380 2.43 19.51 -27.10
C SER A 380 2.80 18.29 -27.95
N GLU A 381 3.24 18.55 -29.20
CA GLU A 381 3.83 17.49 -30.07
C GLU A 381 5.04 16.83 -29.42
N ARG A 382 5.84 17.58 -28.64
CA ARG A 382 6.95 17.04 -27.89
C ARG A 382 6.48 16.04 -26.82
N GLY A 383 5.39 16.30 -26.14
CA GLY A 383 4.79 15.35 -25.19
C GLY A 383 4.34 14.06 -25.87
N LYS A 384 3.73 14.18 -27.05
CA LYS A 384 3.34 13.02 -27.86
C LYS A 384 4.56 12.19 -28.27
N GLU A 385 5.62 12.83 -28.75
CA GLU A 385 6.87 12.18 -29.16
C GLU A 385 7.54 11.46 -27.96
N LEU A 386 7.66 12.14 -26.82
CA LEU A 386 8.25 11.57 -25.62
C LEU A 386 7.47 10.32 -25.14
N ARG A 387 6.14 10.38 -25.18
CA ARG A 387 5.28 9.25 -24.83
C ARG A 387 5.43 8.09 -25.82
N MET A 388 5.44 8.38 -27.12
CA MET A 388 5.61 7.40 -28.18
C MET A 388 6.96 6.67 -28.07
N ARG A 389 8.02 7.39 -27.69
CA ARG A 389 9.36 6.81 -27.48
C ARG A 389 9.50 6.04 -26.17
N THR A 390 8.54 6.12 -25.26
CA THR A 390 8.51 5.33 -24.03
C THR A 390 7.76 4.01 -24.30
N PRO A 391 8.40 2.83 -24.24
CA PRO A 391 7.74 1.55 -24.53
C PRO A 391 6.49 1.29 -23.71
N MET A 392 6.44 1.74 -22.44
CA MET A 392 5.23 1.67 -21.63
C MET A 392 4.10 2.61 -22.09
N ASN A 393 4.31 3.41 -23.15
CA ASN A 393 3.35 4.34 -23.76
C ASN A 393 2.63 5.28 -22.78
N ARG A 394 3.31 5.65 -21.71
CA ARG A 394 2.83 6.58 -20.69
C ARG A 394 3.98 7.33 -20.02
N PHE A 395 3.68 8.42 -19.37
CA PHE A 395 4.62 9.07 -18.46
C PHE A 395 4.65 8.38 -17.11
N GLY A 396 5.80 8.46 -16.43
CA GLY A 396 5.96 7.95 -15.07
C GLY A 396 5.16 8.80 -14.07
N LYS A 397 4.66 8.15 -13.01
CA LYS A 397 4.15 8.81 -11.82
C LYS A 397 5.30 8.99 -10.83
N THR A 398 5.32 10.09 -10.09
CA THR A 398 6.42 10.41 -9.16
C THR A 398 6.68 9.30 -8.14
N GLU A 399 5.62 8.61 -7.71
CA GLU A 399 5.67 7.48 -6.78
C GLU A 399 6.44 6.27 -7.33
N GLU A 400 6.54 6.13 -8.66
CA GLU A 400 7.29 5.03 -9.29
C GLU A 400 8.82 5.17 -9.15
N THR A 401 9.31 6.31 -8.64
CA THR A 401 10.73 6.49 -8.27
C THR A 401 11.04 6.02 -6.85
N VAL A 402 10.01 5.82 -6.01
CA VAL A 402 10.16 5.52 -4.58
C VAL A 402 10.88 4.19 -4.35
N GLY A 403 10.50 3.14 -5.08
CA GLY A 403 11.14 1.83 -4.94
C GLY A 403 12.65 1.87 -5.20
N ALA A 404 13.09 2.63 -6.21
CA ALA A 404 14.51 2.84 -6.51
C ALA A 404 15.22 3.61 -5.38
N ALA A 405 14.56 4.64 -4.81
CA ALA A 405 15.11 5.42 -3.70
C ALA A 405 15.25 4.56 -2.43
N ILE A 406 14.25 3.76 -2.07
CA ILE A 406 14.31 2.84 -0.91
C ILE A 406 15.41 1.80 -1.12
N TYR A 407 15.49 1.18 -2.31
CA TYR A 407 16.55 0.22 -2.64
C TYR A 407 17.94 0.81 -2.42
N LEU A 408 18.24 1.95 -3.01
CA LEU A 408 19.56 2.58 -2.91
C LEU A 408 19.85 3.19 -1.52
N ALA A 409 18.82 3.49 -0.72
CA ALA A 409 18.94 4.00 0.65
C ALA A 409 19.14 2.89 1.70
N SER A 410 18.83 1.65 1.36
CA SER A 410 18.73 0.52 2.29
C SER A 410 19.94 -0.41 2.23
N ASP A 411 19.95 -1.42 3.12
CA ASP A 411 20.98 -2.46 3.13
C ASP A 411 20.83 -3.46 1.97
N ALA A 412 19.70 -3.45 1.25
CA ALA A 412 19.50 -4.21 0.02
C ALA A 412 20.50 -3.83 -1.09
N SER A 413 21.04 -2.60 -1.04
CA SER A 413 22.06 -2.10 -1.98
C SER A 413 23.46 -1.97 -1.37
N SER A 414 23.75 -2.69 -0.27
CA SER A 414 25.01 -2.55 0.48
C SER A 414 26.29 -2.82 -0.38
N PHE A 415 26.17 -3.56 -1.46
CA PHE A 415 27.25 -3.82 -2.43
C PHE A 415 27.07 -3.11 -3.76
N VAL A 416 26.21 -2.06 -3.81
CA VAL A 416 25.94 -1.24 -5.00
C VAL A 416 26.47 0.17 -4.76
N THR A 417 27.45 0.59 -5.56
CA THR A 417 28.00 1.95 -5.54
C THR A 417 28.49 2.35 -6.93
N GLY A 418 28.35 3.61 -7.28
CA GLY A 418 28.67 4.14 -8.61
C GLY A 418 27.61 3.86 -9.68
N GLU A 419 26.50 3.23 -9.32
CA GLU A 419 25.41 2.86 -10.23
C GLU A 419 24.53 4.05 -10.57
N ILE A 420 24.03 4.09 -11.80
CA ILE A 420 23.02 5.03 -12.26
C ILE A 420 21.76 4.24 -12.64
N LEU A 421 20.89 4.02 -11.68
CA LEU A 421 19.68 3.23 -11.84
C LEU A 421 18.64 3.98 -12.69
N VAL A 422 18.34 3.44 -13.85
CA VAL A 422 17.37 4.03 -14.77
C VAL A 422 15.95 3.64 -14.39
N VAL A 423 15.04 4.64 -14.32
CA VAL A 423 13.60 4.46 -14.06
C VAL A 423 12.85 5.27 -15.12
N ASP A 424 12.58 4.70 -16.30
CA ASP A 424 12.19 5.46 -17.49
C ASP A 424 11.10 4.83 -18.37
N GLY A 425 10.49 3.75 -17.91
CA GLY A 425 9.47 3.04 -18.70
C GLY A 425 10.02 2.39 -19.99
N GLY A 426 11.34 2.15 -20.04
CA GLY A 426 12.03 1.53 -21.15
C GLY A 426 12.55 2.50 -22.21
N PHE A 427 12.51 3.82 -21.98
CA PHE A 427 12.92 4.83 -22.96
C PHE A 427 14.35 4.62 -23.49
N LEU A 428 15.32 4.37 -22.60
CA LEU A 428 16.71 4.13 -22.97
C LEU A 428 16.97 2.74 -23.53
N ALA A 429 16.13 1.76 -23.23
CA ALA A 429 16.28 0.40 -23.71
C ALA A 429 15.79 0.24 -25.16
N SER A 430 14.95 1.16 -25.65
CA SER A 430 14.30 1.06 -26.95
C SER A 430 15.04 1.80 -28.04
N GLY A 431 15.24 1.14 -29.19
CA GLY A 431 15.63 1.78 -30.46
C GLY A 431 14.42 2.23 -31.26
N VAL A 432 13.48 1.36 -31.49
CA VAL A 432 12.22 1.59 -32.23
C VAL A 432 11.07 0.90 -31.51
N ASN A 433 9.94 1.60 -31.35
CA ASN A 433 8.75 1.09 -30.65
C ASN A 433 7.62 0.68 -31.60
N GLN A 434 7.82 0.75 -32.92
CA GLN A 434 6.85 0.34 -33.96
C GLN A 434 7.49 -0.61 -34.94
#